data_0a2bece5783a52125c22260a5869cab4
#
_entry.id   0a2bece5783a52125c22260a5869cab4
#
_cell.length_a   1.000
_cell.length_b   1.000
_cell.length_c   1.000
_cell.angle_alpha   90.00
_cell.angle_beta   90.00
_cell.angle_gamma   90.00
#
_symmetry.space_group_name_H-M   'P 1'
#
loop_
_entity.id
_entity.type
_entity.pdbx_description
1 polymer ?
#
loop_
_entity_poly.entity_id
_entity_poly.type
_entity_poly.pdbx_seq_one_letter_code
_entity_poly.pdbx_strand_id
1 'polypeptide(L)'
;MGITGTNGKTTTATLLYDLVRAMGYKAGLISTVVYKIDGREVEATHTTPDSIRLNAMMREMADAGCAYCFMECSSHAIVQERTRGLDFAGGIFSNITHDHLDYHKTFAEYIRAKKLFFDGLPKGAFALTNADDRNGRVMVQNTAAAVSAYSLRAMADFRCK
;
A
#
# COMPACT_ATOMS: atom_id res chain seq x y z
N MET A 1 -5.44 -1.58 4.18
CA MET A 1 -4.35 -2.29 3.48
C MET A 1 -3.58 -1.30 2.65
N GLY A 2 -2.24 -1.27 2.76
CA GLY A 2 -1.38 -0.33 2.02
C GLY A 2 -0.61 -1.02 0.89
N ILE A 3 -0.48 -0.37 -0.25
CA ILE A 3 0.28 -0.85 -1.41
C ILE A 3 1.42 0.12 -1.68
N THR A 4 2.65 -0.35 -1.67
CA THR A 4 3.82 0.46 -2.01
C THR A 4 4.69 -0.20 -3.08
N GLY A 5 5.50 0.59 -3.75
CA GLY A 5 6.36 0.19 -4.85
C GLY A 5 6.58 1.33 -5.82
N THR A 6 7.37 1.12 -6.87
CA THR A 6 7.51 2.12 -7.94
C THR A 6 6.30 2.05 -8.86
N ASN A 7 6.02 0.89 -9.44
CA ASN A 7 4.96 0.67 -10.41
C ASN A 7 3.88 -0.28 -9.89
N GLY A 8 2.66 -0.18 -10.42
CA GLY A 8 1.56 -1.09 -10.16
C GLY A 8 0.74 -0.81 -8.91
N LYS A 9 1.05 0.22 -8.11
CA LYS A 9 0.29 0.57 -6.90
C LYS A 9 -1.19 0.83 -7.19
N THR A 10 -1.46 1.74 -8.13
CA THR A 10 -2.83 2.11 -8.54
C THR A 10 -3.60 0.90 -9.05
N THR A 11 -2.99 0.15 -9.96
CA THR A 11 -3.61 -1.05 -10.53
C THR A 11 -3.95 -2.07 -9.43
N THR A 12 -3.00 -2.38 -8.55
CA THR A 12 -3.22 -3.35 -7.47
C THR A 12 -4.31 -2.88 -6.50
N ALA A 13 -4.27 -1.61 -6.07
CA ALA A 13 -5.27 -1.06 -5.16
C ALA A 13 -6.67 -1.09 -5.78
N THR A 14 -6.78 -0.71 -7.06
CA THR A 14 -8.06 -0.70 -7.79
C THR A 14 -8.60 -2.11 -7.98
N LEU A 15 -7.77 -3.06 -8.42
CA LEU A 15 -8.20 -4.45 -8.62
C LEU A 15 -8.68 -5.10 -7.30
N LEU A 16 -7.99 -4.85 -6.18
CA LEU A 16 -8.41 -5.33 -4.88
C LEU A 16 -9.73 -4.69 -4.41
N TYR A 17 -9.88 -3.39 -4.64
CA TYR A 17 -11.13 -2.68 -4.38
C TYR A 17 -12.28 -3.28 -5.21
N ASP A 18 -12.09 -3.45 -6.53
CA ASP A 18 -13.11 -4.00 -7.42
C ASP A 18 -13.46 -5.44 -7.06
N LEU A 19 -12.46 -6.25 -6.69
CA LEU A 19 -12.65 -7.64 -6.26
C LEU A 19 -13.57 -7.72 -5.03
N VAL A 20 -13.26 -6.98 -3.96
CA VAL A 20 -14.08 -7.05 -2.74
C VAL A 20 -15.46 -6.44 -2.94
N ARG A 21 -15.59 -5.43 -3.81
CA ARG A 21 -16.89 -4.89 -4.23
C ARG A 21 -17.71 -5.93 -4.98
N ALA A 22 -17.10 -6.68 -5.90
CA ALA A 22 -17.76 -7.77 -6.62
C ALA A 22 -18.19 -8.92 -5.67
N MET A 23 -17.49 -9.10 -4.55
CA MET A 23 -17.88 -10.04 -3.49
C MET A 23 -19.01 -9.52 -2.58
N GLY A 24 -19.52 -8.32 -2.82
CA GLY A 24 -20.63 -7.71 -2.07
C GLY A 24 -20.23 -6.90 -0.84
N TYR A 25 -18.92 -6.68 -0.63
CA TYR A 25 -18.45 -5.85 0.49
C TYR A 25 -18.40 -4.37 0.12
N LYS A 26 -18.68 -3.51 1.08
CA LYS A 26 -18.37 -2.09 0.97
C LYS A 26 -16.87 -1.86 1.16
N ALA A 27 -16.29 -1.01 0.32
CA ALA A 27 -14.87 -0.74 0.35
C ALA A 27 -14.54 0.72 0.04
N GLY A 28 -13.37 1.15 0.50
CA GLY A 28 -12.74 2.41 0.17
C GLY A 28 -11.50 2.21 -0.72
N LEU A 29 -11.21 3.19 -1.55
CA LEU A 29 -10.01 3.27 -2.39
C LEU A 29 -9.36 4.63 -2.22
N ILE A 30 -8.03 4.64 -2.01
CA ILE A 30 -7.21 5.86 -2.04
C ILE A 30 -6.09 5.63 -3.03
N SER A 31 -6.17 6.32 -4.17
CA SER A 31 -5.23 6.14 -5.27
C SER A 31 -4.78 7.48 -5.86
N THR A 32 -3.80 7.43 -6.74
CA THR A 32 -3.33 8.63 -7.47
C THR A 32 -4.43 9.22 -8.36
N VAL A 33 -5.32 8.38 -8.87
CA VAL A 33 -6.32 8.78 -9.88
C VAL A 33 -7.62 9.25 -9.24
N VAL A 34 -8.11 8.54 -8.22
CA VAL A 34 -9.40 8.78 -7.61
C VAL A 34 -9.44 8.23 -6.19
N TYR A 35 -10.20 8.88 -5.33
CA TYR A 35 -10.61 8.30 -4.05
C TYR A 35 -12.03 7.79 -4.16
N LYS A 36 -12.34 6.65 -3.54
CA LYS A 36 -13.71 6.08 -3.53
C LYS A 36 -14.13 5.73 -2.10
N ILE A 37 -15.36 6.10 -1.76
CA ILE A 37 -16.00 5.74 -0.50
C ILE A 37 -17.30 5.02 -0.84
N ASP A 38 -17.32 3.70 -0.75
CA ASP A 38 -18.45 2.83 -1.13
C ASP A 38 -19.06 3.19 -2.50
N GLY A 39 -18.20 3.36 -3.51
CA GLY A 39 -18.63 3.71 -4.89
C GLY A 39 -18.75 5.20 -5.15
N ARG A 40 -18.89 6.05 -4.13
CA ARG A 40 -18.85 7.52 -4.31
C ARG A 40 -17.43 7.96 -4.63
N GLU A 41 -17.25 8.62 -5.75
CA GLU A 41 -15.95 9.15 -6.16
C GLU A 41 -15.69 10.53 -5.55
N VAL A 42 -14.45 10.74 -5.14
CA VAL A 42 -13.92 12.01 -4.63
C VAL A 42 -12.65 12.30 -5.39
N GLU A 43 -12.47 13.53 -5.83
CA GLU A 43 -11.28 13.95 -6.58
C GLU A 43 -10.00 13.71 -5.79
N ALA A 44 -9.03 13.07 -6.44
CA ALA A 44 -7.73 12.83 -5.84
C ALA A 44 -6.83 14.06 -6.00
N THR A 45 -6.35 14.59 -4.88
CA THR A 45 -5.39 15.70 -4.85
C THR A 45 -3.95 15.23 -4.78
N HIS A 46 -3.72 14.05 -4.24
CA HIS A 46 -2.40 13.42 -4.06
C HIS A 46 -2.55 11.89 -4.10
N THR A 47 -1.47 11.19 -4.43
CA THR A 47 -1.42 9.70 -4.34
C THR A 47 -1.81 9.21 -2.94
N THR A 48 -1.32 9.89 -1.92
CA THR A 48 -1.68 9.68 -0.51
C THR A 48 -1.97 11.05 0.08
N PRO A 49 -3.18 11.34 0.58
CA PRO A 49 -3.51 12.60 1.23
C PRO A 49 -2.64 12.91 2.45
N ASP A 50 -2.68 14.14 2.93
CA ASP A 50 -2.12 14.47 4.25
C ASP A 50 -2.84 13.69 5.38
N SER A 51 -2.23 13.65 6.57
CA SER A 51 -2.72 12.82 7.67
C SER A 51 -4.10 13.23 8.18
N ILE A 52 -4.44 14.52 8.15
CA ILE A 52 -5.75 15.02 8.62
C ILE A 52 -6.83 14.56 7.64
N ARG A 53 -6.63 14.84 6.35
CA ARG A 53 -7.58 14.44 5.30
C ARG A 53 -7.72 12.92 5.23
N LEU A 54 -6.61 12.19 5.34
CA LEU A 54 -6.62 10.73 5.30
C LEU A 54 -7.42 10.13 6.47
N ASN A 55 -7.20 10.59 7.70
CA ASN A 55 -7.98 10.12 8.85
C ASN A 55 -9.47 10.50 8.76
N ALA A 56 -9.80 11.70 8.24
CA ALA A 56 -11.18 12.09 7.99
C ALA A 56 -11.85 11.15 6.97
N MET A 57 -11.18 10.82 5.88
CA MET A 57 -11.68 9.87 4.88
C MET A 57 -11.85 8.46 5.44
N MET A 58 -10.93 7.98 6.29
CA MET A 58 -11.10 6.69 6.98
C MET A 58 -12.34 6.70 7.87
N ARG A 59 -12.63 7.82 8.54
CA ARG A 59 -13.86 7.98 9.33
C ARG A 59 -15.08 7.93 8.42
N GLU A 60 -15.10 8.69 7.30
CA GLU A 60 -16.19 8.64 6.33
C GLU A 60 -16.43 7.20 5.80
N MET A 61 -15.35 6.46 5.49
CA MET A 61 -15.43 5.06 5.06
C MET A 61 -16.05 4.16 6.14
N ALA A 62 -15.64 4.34 7.41
CA ALA A 62 -16.18 3.59 8.52
C ALA A 62 -17.67 3.88 8.72
N ASP A 63 -18.07 5.15 8.68
CA ASP A 63 -19.48 5.58 8.80
C ASP A 63 -20.35 5.08 7.62
N ALA A 64 -19.75 4.95 6.41
CA ALA A 64 -20.42 4.33 5.26
C ALA A 64 -20.50 2.78 5.37
N GLY A 65 -19.84 2.17 6.37
CA GLY A 65 -19.83 0.73 6.58
C GLY A 65 -18.83 -0.01 5.70
N CYS A 66 -17.76 0.66 5.22
CA CYS A 66 -16.70 -0.02 4.47
C CYS A 66 -15.93 -0.99 5.36
N ALA A 67 -15.93 -2.27 4.96
CA ALA A 67 -15.17 -3.33 5.63
C ALA A 67 -13.67 -3.31 5.24
N TYR A 68 -13.35 -2.74 4.10
CA TYR A 68 -12.01 -2.68 3.54
C TYR A 68 -11.67 -1.27 3.06
N CYS A 69 -10.37 -0.93 3.13
CA CYS A 69 -9.80 0.19 2.42
C CYS A 69 -8.47 -0.23 1.80
N PHE A 70 -8.31 0.01 0.51
CA PHE A 70 -7.07 -0.20 -0.23
C PHE A 70 -6.48 1.15 -0.59
N MET A 71 -5.19 1.35 -0.26
CA MET A 71 -4.57 2.65 -0.49
C MET A 71 -3.14 2.54 -1.01
N GLU A 72 -2.80 3.46 -1.88
CA GLU A 72 -1.42 3.66 -2.30
C GLU A 72 -0.64 4.38 -1.20
N CYS A 73 0.51 3.80 -0.80
CA CYS A 73 1.47 4.40 0.12
C CYS A 73 2.71 4.85 -0.67
N SER A 74 2.76 6.11 -1.07
CA SER A 74 3.92 6.66 -1.76
C SER A 74 5.11 6.82 -0.79
N SER A 75 6.34 6.77 -1.31
CA SER A 75 7.54 6.98 -0.50
C SER A 75 7.57 8.35 0.18
N HIS A 76 7.08 9.39 -0.51
CA HIS A 76 6.89 10.73 0.07
C HIS A 76 5.94 10.69 1.27
N ALA A 77 4.79 10.04 1.11
CA ALA A 77 3.79 9.95 2.17
C ALA A 77 4.30 9.19 3.39
N ILE A 78 5.09 8.14 3.18
CA ILE A 78 5.70 7.38 4.27
C ILE A 78 6.69 8.24 5.04
N VAL A 79 7.63 8.92 4.36
CA VAL A 79 8.63 9.78 4.99
C VAL A 79 7.98 10.99 5.68
N GLN A 80 6.91 11.53 5.11
CA GLN A 80 6.14 12.65 5.67
C GLN A 80 5.11 12.23 6.71
N GLU A 81 5.11 10.97 7.13
CA GLU A 81 4.17 10.41 8.12
C GLU A 81 2.69 10.68 7.81
N ARG A 82 2.31 10.80 6.52
CA ARG A 82 0.92 11.06 6.13
C ARG A 82 -0.04 9.94 6.56
N THR A 83 0.48 8.72 6.77
CA THR A 83 -0.27 7.56 7.24
C THR A 83 -0.35 7.45 8.76
N ARG A 84 0.13 8.46 9.48
CA ARG A 84 0.11 8.49 10.95
C ARG A 84 -1.32 8.40 11.48
N GLY A 85 -1.52 7.56 12.50
CA GLY A 85 -2.83 7.31 13.11
C GLY A 85 -3.62 6.18 12.43
N LEU A 86 -3.08 5.54 11.40
CA LEU A 86 -3.70 4.38 10.77
C LEU A 86 -3.04 3.08 11.20
N ASP A 87 -3.88 2.09 11.56
CA ASP A 87 -3.46 0.71 11.75
C ASP A 87 -3.71 -0.09 10.47
N PHE A 88 -2.63 -0.60 9.88
CA PHE A 88 -2.72 -1.40 8.66
C PHE A 88 -2.89 -2.88 8.98
N ALA A 89 -3.96 -3.49 8.45
CA ALA A 89 -4.12 -4.95 8.48
C ALA A 89 -3.09 -5.68 7.60
N GLY A 90 -2.44 -4.97 6.68
CA GLY A 90 -1.36 -5.54 5.88
C GLY A 90 -0.80 -4.57 4.85
N GLY A 91 0.36 -4.97 4.29
CA GLY A 91 1.08 -4.24 3.28
C GLY A 91 1.49 -5.11 2.09
N ILE A 92 1.47 -4.55 0.89
CA ILE A 92 1.90 -5.21 -0.34
C ILE A 92 3.05 -4.41 -0.95
N PHE A 93 4.15 -5.10 -1.27
CA PHE A 93 5.26 -4.57 -2.05
C PHE A 93 5.19 -5.09 -3.49
N SER A 94 5.07 -4.18 -4.46
CA SER A 94 5.01 -4.55 -5.87
C SER A 94 6.40 -4.68 -6.52
N ASN A 95 7.18 -3.61 -6.53
CA ASN A 95 8.53 -3.55 -7.11
C ASN A 95 9.22 -2.24 -6.74
N ILE A 96 10.54 -2.18 -6.98
CA ILE A 96 11.29 -0.93 -6.87
C ILE A 96 12.30 -0.80 -8.01
N THR A 97 12.19 0.29 -8.76
CA THR A 97 13.10 0.69 -9.82
C THR A 97 13.62 2.09 -9.56
N HIS A 98 14.62 2.54 -10.31
CA HIS A 98 15.15 3.89 -10.20
C HIS A 98 14.08 4.92 -10.55
N ASP A 99 13.57 5.64 -9.54
CA ASP A 99 12.56 6.68 -9.67
C ASP A 99 12.63 7.63 -8.46
N HIS A 100 12.06 8.84 -8.59
CA HIS A 100 12.02 9.85 -7.51
C HIS A 100 13.37 10.17 -6.84
N LEU A 101 14.49 10.07 -7.58
CA LEU A 101 15.82 10.36 -7.07
C LEU A 101 16.06 11.86 -6.80
N ASP A 102 15.29 12.73 -7.43
CA ASP A 102 15.21 14.15 -7.14
C ASP A 102 14.77 14.44 -5.69
N TYR A 103 13.88 13.62 -5.12
CA TYR A 103 13.43 13.73 -3.74
C TYR A 103 14.31 12.92 -2.77
N HIS A 104 14.61 11.66 -3.09
CA HIS A 104 15.33 10.75 -2.19
C HIS A 104 16.84 10.80 -2.32
N LYS A 105 17.38 11.63 -3.25
CA LYS A 105 18.81 11.80 -3.55
C LYS A 105 19.55 10.52 -3.96
N THR A 106 19.31 9.40 -3.30
CA THR A 106 19.93 8.11 -3.60
C THR A 106 18.89 6.98 -3.67
N PHE A 107 19.22 5.94 -4.44
CA PHE A 107 18.37 4.74 -4.52
C PHE A 107 18.27 4.01 -3.17
N ALA A 108 19.32 4.05 -2.36
CA ALA A 108 19.31 3.46 -1.02
C ALA A 108 18.31 4.17 -0.08
N GLU A 109 18.23 5.50 -0.15
CA GLU A 109 17.24 6.27 0.61
C GLU A 109 15.81 5.99 0.13
N TYR A 110 15.62 5.81 -1.18
CA TYR A 110 14.32 5.44 -1.74
C TYR A 110 13.86 4.06 -1.27
N ILE A 111 14.77 3.05 -1.24
CA ILE A 111 14.50 1.73 -0.66
C ILE A 111 14.14 1.88 0.82
N ARG A 112 14.94 2.62 1.58
CA ARG A 112 14.72 2.85 3.02
C ARG A 112 13.36 3.50 3.29
N ALA A 113 12.98 4.51 2.50
CA ALA A 113 11.70 5.20 2.64
C ALA A 113 10.51 4.23 2.51
N LYS A 114 10.53 3.34 1.51
CA LYS A 114 9.45 2.34 1.35
C LYS A 114 9.48 1.26 2.43
N LYS A 115 10.68 0.86 2.85
CA LYS A 115 10.88 -0.13 3.92
C LYS A 115 10.27 0.31 5.24
N LEU A 116 10.31 1.61 5.58
CA LEU A 116 9.69 2.15 6.80
C LEU A 116 8.20 1.79 6.93
N PHE A 117 7.49 1.67 5.82
CA PHE A 117 6.10 1.24 5.83
C PHE A 117 5.94 -0.18 6.41
N PHE A 118 6.79 -1.12 5.98
CA PHE A 118 6.76 -2.51 6.48
C PHE A 118 7.31 -2.63 7.90
N ASP A 119 8.33 -1.85 8.24
CA ASP A 119 8.89 -1.81 9.60
C ASP A 119 7.86 -1.32 10.62
N GLY A 120 6.92 -0.46 10.20
CA GLY A 120 5.84 0.06 11.02
C GLY A 120 4.59 -0.84 11.10
N LEU A 121 4.53 -1.96 10.37
CA LEU A 121 3.36 -2.85 10.43
C LEU A 121 3.28 -3.57 11.78
N PRO A 122 2.08 -3.66 12.41
CA PRO A 122 1.91 -4.35 13.68
C PRO A 122 2.03 -5.86 13.51
N LYS A 123 2.34 -6.57 14.61
CA LYS A 123 2.50 -8.04 14.64
C LYS A 123 1.30 -8.82 14.11
N GLY A 124 0.09 -8.27 14.24
CA GLY A 124 -1.14 -8.89 13.73
C GLY A 124 -1.40 -8.64 12.24
N ALA A 125 -0.56 -7.85 11.57
CA ALA A 125 -0.68 -7.58 10.14
C ALA A 125 0.04 -8.64 9.29
N PHE A 126 -0.16 -8.58 7.97
CA PHE A 126 0.63 -9.34 7.00
C PHE A 126 1.50 -8.39 6.14
N ALA A 127 2.59 -8.93 5.63
CA ALA A 127 3.47 -8.26 4.67
C ALA A 127 3.65 -9.18 3.45
N LEU A 128 3.05 -8.83 2.32
CA LEU A 128 3.18 -9.56 1.07
C LEU A 128 4.23 -8.91 0.19
N THR A 129 5.30 -9.64 -0.14
CA THR A 129 6.42 -9.12 -0.93
C THR A 129 6.59 -9.84 -2.25
N ASN A 130 7.06 -9.10 -3.26
CA ASN A 130 7.44 -9.66 -4.57
C ASN A 130 8.82 -10.32 -4.49
N ALA A 131 8.87 -11.64 -4.61
CA ALA A 131 10.13 -12.39 -4.62
C ALA A 131 10.93 -12.26 -5.93
N ASP A 132 10.31 -11.79 -7.00
CA ASP A 132 10.98 -11.52 -8.28
C ASP A 132 11.76 -10.20 -8.27
N ASP A 133 11.48 -9.31 -7.31
CA ASP A 133 12.26 -8.10 -7.09
C ASP A 133 13.41 -8.39 -6.13
N ARG A 134 14.65 -8.06 -6.54
CA ARG A 134 15.87 -8.28 -5.73
C ARG A 134 15.81 -7.61 -4.36
N ASN A 135 15.02 -6.54 -4.20
CA ASN A 135 14.85 -5.80 -2.95
C ASN A 135 13.63 -6.30 -2.14
N GLY A 136 12.86 -7.26 -2.67
CA GLY A 136 11.65 -7.76 -2.01
C GLY A 136 11.91 -8.26 -0.58
N ARG A 137 12.99 -9.00 -0.36
CA ARG A 137 13.40 -9.48 0.97
C ARG A 137 13.83 -8.34 1.89
N VAL A 138 14.51 -7.33 1.34
CA VAL A 138 14.96 -6.15 2.10
C VAL A 138 13.77 -5.38 2.66
N MET A 139 12.68 -5.25 1.87
CA MET A 139 11.49 -4.52 2.29
C MET A 139 10.87 -5.07 3.58
N VAL A 140 10.89 -6.38 3.77
CA VAL A 140 10.19 -7.05 4.88
C VAL A 140 11.11 -7.63 5.95
N GLN A 141 12.42 -7.40 5.87
CA GLN A 141 13.40 -8.06 6.76
C GLN A 141 13.26 -7.72 8.24
N ASN A 142 12.71 -6.55 8.59
CA ASN A 142 12.59 -6.07 9.97
C ASN A 142 11.13 -5.91 10.41
N THR A 143 10.16 -6.30 9.57
CA THR A 143 8.75 -6.19 9.93
C THR A 143 8.39 -7.14 11.06
N ALA A 144 7.48 -6.72 11.95
CA ALA A 144 6.86 -7.60 12.94
C ALA A 144 5.67 -8.39 12.37
N ALA A 145 5.22 -8.04 11.17
CA ALA A 145 4.08 -8.66 10.50
C ALA A 145 4.41 -10.06 9.97
N ALA A 146 3.38 -10.89 9.74
CA ALA A 146 3.53 -12.19 9.09
C ALA A 146 3.92 -11.98 7.61
N VAL A 147 5.09 -12.50 7.22
CA VAL A 147 5.63 -12.33 5.87
C VAL A 147 5.18 -13.47 4.96
N SER A 148 4.70 -13.11 3.76
CA SER A 148 4.48 -14.02 2.64
C SER A 148 5.06 -13.42 1.36
N ALA A 149 5.43 -14.28 0.43
CA ALA A 149 5.99 -13.87 -0.85
C ALA A 149 5.14 -14.36 -2.02
N TYR A 150 5.08 -13.56 -3.08
CA TYR A 150 4.55 -13.98 -4.38
C TYR A 150 5.61 -13.90 -5.47
N SER A 151 5.45 -14.72 -6.51
CA SER A 151 6.36 -14.75 -7.65
C SER A 151 5.66 -15.24 -8.92
N LEU A 152 6.11 -14.72 -10.07
CA LEU A 152 5.77 -15.23 -11.40
C LEU A 152 6.86 -16.20 -11.94
N ARG A 153 8.07 -16.19 -11.34
CA ARG A 153 9.27 -16.88 -11.88
C ARG A 153 9.85 -17.93 -10.96
N ALA A 154 9.77 -17.74 -9.65
CA ALA A 154 10.41 -18.58 -8.65
C ALA A 154 9.40 -19.29 -7.75
N MET A 155 9.87 -20.18 -6.88
CA MET A 155 9.06 -20.73 -5.80
C MET A 155 8.79 -19.66 -4.76
N ALA A 156 7.52 -19.51 -4.37
CA ALA A 156 7.03 -18.57 -3.37
C ALA A 156 5.75 -19.14 -2.75
N ASP A 157 5.26 -18.50 -1.67
CA ASP A 157 4.01 -18.91 -1.02
C ASP A 157 2.81 -18.83 -1.97
N PHE A 158 2.81 -17.78 -2.82
CA PHE A 158 1.85 -17.61 -3.89
C PHE A 158 2.57 -17.57 -5.24
N ARG A 159 2.24 -18.49 -6.12
CA ARG A 159 2.81 -18.55 -7.45
C ARG A 159 1.72 -18.52 -8.52
N CYS A 160 1.87 -17.59 -9.47
CA CYS A 160 1.08 -17.60 -10.70
C CYS A 160 1.84 -18.39 -11.78
N LYS A 161 1.14 -19.30 -12.47
CA LYS A 161 1.67 -20.05 -13.63
C LYS A 161 1.04 -19.53 -14.91
#